data_f29e6371409c16480ef8d45e14fe1014
#
_entry.id   f29e6371409c16480ef8d45e14fe1014
#
_cell.length_a   1.000
_cell.length_b   1.000
_cell.length_c   1.000
_cell.angle_alpha   90.00
_cell.angle_beta   90.00
_cell.angle_gamma   90.00
#
_symmetry.space_group_name_H-M   'P 1'
#
loop_
_entity.id
_entity.type
_entity.pdbx_description
1 polymer ?
#
loop_
_entity_poly.entity_id
_entity_poly.type
_entity_poly.pdbx_seq_one_letter_code
_entity_poly.pdbx_strand_id
1 'polypeptide(L)'
;DKLIFSKKKPFPKFLFPDIPRKVVTSDKEAVEAYQKKKFVVGQDAYGTLIEIDPKKSPHGLVIGGTGSGKSVFTLGLIEDLRSQGWQIVICDGKQTDYTALINVPNVIAIGSKIEDWVRITQFVEEQMTARYVLSGERARKGLSPKFNQPPMLFLLDEFGSIRREVKSRFGKAGLDQFDNILKNIAAKARAAGIHMVIATQDIFSSTFDGDLRANLSFIISLGMAEQRTLADAFSNETRAKARRIGQSIQEEDKGRGIIEIGTDEGKTVAEFQTYFAYSPGAEMATFEPAKTEWGRYKEAVSDKIPLLYPRMWYLEPEPDI
;
A
#
# COMPACT_ATOMS: atom_id res chain seq x y z
N ASP A 1 38.01 -14.25 8.57
CA ASP A 1 36.56 -14.04 8.45
C ASP A 1 35.87 -14.63 9.67
N LYS A 2 35.36 -13.74 10.56
CA LYS A 2 34.56 -14.20 11.70
C LYS A 2 33.15 -14.51 11.17
N LEU A 3 32.77 -15.78 11.17
CA LEU A 3 31.36 -16.19 10.98
C LEU A 3 30.55 -15.65 12.17
N ILE A 4 29.81 -14.59 11.93
CA ILE A 4 28.86 -14.05 12.92
C ILE A 4 27.58 -14.89 12.78
N PHE A 5 27.40 -15.86 13.67
CA PHE A 5 26.15 -16.59 13.80
C PHE A 5 25.12 -15.69 14.49
N SER A 6 24.25 -15.03 13.74
CA SER A 6 23.08 -14.38 14.32
C SER A 6 22.06 -15.46 14.71
N LYS A 7 21.65 -15.47 15.96
CA LYS A 7 20.64 -16.41 16.46
C LYS A 7 19.25 -15.92 16.04
N LYS A 8 18.48 -16.78 15.36
CA LYS A 8 17.06 -16.51 15.07
C LYS A 8 16.32 -16.21 16.37
N LYS A 9 15.66 -15.06 16.45
CA LYS A 9 14.83 -14.64 17.58
C LYS A 9 13.37 -15.00 17.31
N PRO A 10 12.56 -15.31 18.34
CA PRO A 10 11.12 -15.41 18.15
C PRO A 10 10.59 -14.03 17.69
N PHE A 11 9.62 -14.03 16.79
CA PHE A 11 8.97 -12.80 16.37
C PHE A 11 8.23 -12.14 17.55
N PRO A 12 8.32 -10.82 17.72
CA PRO A 12 7.55 -10.13 18.72
C PRO A 12 6.05 -10.24 18.38
N LYS A 13 5.20 -10.37 19.40
CA LYS A 13 3.74 -10.40 19.21
C LYS A 13 3.22 -9.07 18.62
N PHE A 14 3.83 -7.97 19.05
CA PHE A 14 3.57 -6.63 18.56
C PHE A 14 4.89 -5.93 18.28
N LEU A 15 4.97 -5.28 17.12
CA LEU A 15 6.12 -4.53 16.67
C LEU A 15 5.64 -3.13 16.29
N PHE A 16 6.13 -2.10 16.99
CA PHE A 16 5.83 -0.71 16.65
C PHE A 16 7.00 -0.09 15.89
N PRO A 17 6.76 0.69 14.84
CA PRO A 17 7.84 1.43 14.19
C PRO A 17 8.35 2.55 15.07
N ASP A 18 9.59 2.96 14.84
CA ASP A 18 10.11 4.18 15.47
C ASP A 18 9.29 5.40 15.04
N ILE A 19 9.07 6.33 15.96
CA ILE A 19 8.37 7.57 15.64
C ILE A 19 9.28 8.40 14.72
N PRO A 20 8.84 8.76 13.50
CA PRO A 20 9.63 9.56 12.59
C PRO A 20 9.94 10.94 13.21
N ARG A 21 11.14 11.43 12.96
CA ARG A 21 11.59 12.72 13.56
C ARG A 21 11.19 13.94 12.76
N LYS A 22 10.83 13.77 11.47
CA LYS A 22 10.55 14.89 10.57
C LYS A 22 9.28 14.62 9.75
N VAL A 23 8.35 15.56 9.85
CA VAL A 23 7.17 15.66 8.99
C VAL A 23 7.52 16.51 7.77
N VAL A 24 7.04 16.10 6.60
CA VAL A 24 7.17 16.87 5.36
C VAL A 24 6.14 18.00 5.38
N THR A 25 6.57 19.21 5.04
CA THR A 25 5.75 20.44 5.14
C THR A 25 5.53 21.17 3.82
N SER A 26 6.08 20.66 2.71
CA SER A 26 5.91 21.23 1.36
C SER A 26 6.06 20.18 0.27
N ASP A 27 5.52 20.48 -0.92
CA ASP A 27 5.67 19.66 -2.12
C ASP A 27 7.13 19.38 -2.47
N LYS A 28 7.99 20.40 -2.34
CA LYS A 28 9.44 20.25 -2.58
C LYS A 28 10.05 19.22 -1.63
N GLU A 29 9.74 19.32 -0.34
CA GLU A 29 10.22 18.33 0.64
C GLU A 29 9.65 16.94 0.38
N ALA A 30 8.39 16.82 -0.09
CA ALA A 30 7.78 15.55 -0.46
C ALA A 30 8.55 14.88 -1.61
N VAL A 31 8.88 15.63 -2.65
CA VAL A 31 9.67 15.16 -3.78
C VAL A 31 11.09 14.73 -3.33
N GLU A 32 11.75 15.53 -2.49
CA GLU A 32 13.07 15.20 -1.95
C GLU A 32 13.03 13.95 -1.05
N ALA A 33 12.01 13.81 -0.21
CA ALA A 33 11.82 12.64 0.64
C ALA A 33 11.62 11.38 -0.21
N TYR A 34 10.76 11.45 -1.23
CA TYR A 34 10.52 10.36 -2.16
C TYR A 34 11.80 9.86 -2.86
N GLN A 35 12.70 10.75 -3.22
CA GLN A 35 13.95 10.36 -3.87
C GLN A 35 14.90 9.58 -2.94
N LYS A 36 14.82 9.81 -1.63
CA LYS A 36 15.77 9.30 -0.64
C LYS A 36 15.25 8.15 0.19
N LYS A 37 13.93 8.11 0.45
CA LYS A 37 13.35 7.18 1.42
C LYS A 37 12.81 5.90 0.76
N LYS A 38 12.90 4.83 1.54
CA LYS A 38 12.19 3.57 1.35
C LYS A 38 11.18 3.43 2.47
N PHE A 39 10.15 2.59 2.33
CA PHE A 39 9.30 2.26 3.46
C PHE A 39 9.74 0.97 4.12
N VAL A 40 9.73 1.01 5.45
CA VAL A 40 10.00 -0.16 6.27
C VAL A 40 8.67 -0.81 6.62
N VAL A 41 8.47 -2.06 6.18
CA VAL A 41 7.21 -2.78 6.37
C VAL A 41 7.20 -3.68 7.61
N GLY A 42 8.37 -3.92 8.20
CA GLY A 42 8.52 -4.77 9.36
C GLY A 42 9.95 -5.27 9.54
N GLN A 43 10.11 -6.38 10.26
CA GLN A 43 11.40 -6.99 10.54
C GLN A 43 11.35 -8.51 10.32
N ASP A 44 12.47 -9.08 9.91
CA ASP A 44 12.67 -10.52 9.85
C ASP A 44 12.99 -11.13 11.23
N ALA A 45 13.17 -12.44 11.28
CA ALA A 45 13.50 -13.18 12.51
C ALA A 45 14.87 -12.81 13.12
N TYR A 46 15.69 -12.04 12.43
CA TYR A 46 17.00 -11.59 12.89
C TYR A 46 16.96 -10.12 13.35
N GLY A 47 15.80 -9.45 13.20
CA GLY A 47 15.63 -8.02 13.48
C GLY A 47 16.09 -7.14 12.32
N THR A 48 16.32 -7.72 11.12
CA THR A 48 16.66 -6.97 9.93
C THR A 48 15.41 -6.28 9.38
N LEU A 49 15.52 -4.99 9.08
CA LEU A 49 14.43 -4.22 8.52
C LEU A 49 14.10 -4.73 7.11
N ILE A 50 12.82 -4.92 6.85
CA ILE A 50 12.30 -5.21 5.52
C ILE A 50 11.86 -3.89 4.88
N GLU A 51 12.56 -3.49 3.82
CA GLU A 51 12.37 -2.22 3.14
C GLU A 51 11.86 -2.41 1.72
N ILE A 52 10.92 -1.57 1.30
CA ILE A 52 10.45 -1.46 -0.08
C ILE A 52 10.91 -0.11 -0.64
N ASP A 53 11.68 -0.13 -1.73
CA ASP A 53 11.99 1.06 -2.51
C ASP A 53 10.90 1.28 -3.57
N PRO A 54 10.06 2.31 -3.45
CA PRO A 54 8.96 2.52 -4.38
C PRO A 54 9.42 2.81 -5.81
N LYS A 55 10.67 3.24 -5.98
CA LYS A 55 11.25 3.47 -7.30
C LYS A 55 11.66 2.17 -8.02
N LYS A 56 11.97 1.12 -7.25
CA LYS A 56 12.32 -0.21 -7.76
C LYS A 56 11.10 -1.15 -7.74
N SER A 57 10.29 -1.05 -6.70
CA SER A 57 9.09 -1.87 -6.48
C SER A 57 7.85 -0.97 -6.37
N PRO A 58 7.35 -0.44 -7.52
CA PRO A 58 6.34 0.62 -7.51
C PRO A 58 4.94 0.15 -7.14
N HIS A 59 4.57 -1.08 -7.46
CA HIS A 59 3.22 -1.58 -7.26
C HIS A 59 3.25 -2.86 -6.47
N GLY A 60 2.24 -3.06 -5.62
CA GLY A 60 2.21 -4.19 -4.73
C GLY A 60 0.87 -4.86 -4.56
N LEU A 61 0.94 -6.09 -4.07
CA LEU A 61 -0.19 -6.92 -3.69
C LEU A 61 -0.08 -7.28 -2.22
N VAL A 62 -1.15 -7.04 -1.48
CA VAL A 62 -1.26 -7.41 -0.06
C VAL A 62 -2.42 -8.39 0.10
N ILE A 63 -2.10 -9.59 0.55
CA ILE A 63 -3.07 -10.67 0.73
C ILE A 63 -3.19 -10.95 2.22
N GLY A 64 -4.40 -11.23 2.68
CA GLY A 64 -4.62 -11.66 4.04
C GLY A 64 -6.08 -11.84 4.34
N GLY A 65 -6.42 -12.94 4.97
CA GLY A 65 -7.76 -13.24 5.45
C GLY A 65 -8.20 -12.31 6.58
N THR A 66 -9.44 -12.45 7.01
CA THR A 66 -9.98 -11.69 8.14
C THR A 66 -9.12 -11.90 9.40
N GLY A 67 -8.72 -10.81 10.03
CA GLY A 67 -7.90 -10.85 11.26
C GLY A 67 -6.40 -11.12 11.04
N SER A 68 -5.91 -11.24 9.81
CA SER A 68 -4.49 -11.44 9.49
C SER A 68 -3.59 -10.23 9.79
N GLY A 69 -4.17 -9.04 9.92
CA GLY A 69 -3.45 -7.76 10.07
C GLY A 69 -3.39 -6.92 8.80
N LYS A 70 -4.09 -7.31 7.72
CA LYS A 70 -4.09 -6.61 6.42
C LYS A 70 -4.48 -5.12 6.56
N SER A 71 -5.62 -4.81 7.19
CA SER A 71 -6.07 -3.43 7.40
C SER A 71 -5.13 -2.64 8.31
N VAL A 72 -4.55 -3.27 9.33
CA VAL A 72 -3.52 -2.63 10.18
C VAL A 72 -2.29 -2.26 9.37
N PHE A 73 -1.84 -3.16 8.49
CA PHE A 73 -0.72 -2.90 7.59
C PHE A 73 -1.01 -1.74 6.63
N THR A 74 -2.18 -1.76 5.94
CA THR A 74 -2.52 -0.72 4.96
C THR A 74 -2.74 0.65 5.61
N LEU A 75 -3.37 0.71 6.79
CA LEU A 75 -3.53 1.94 7.56
C LEU A 75 -2.17 2.50 8.00
N GLY A 76 -1.25 1.66 8.46
CA GLY A 76 0.09 2.09 8.81
C GLY A 76 0.91 2.57 7.62
N LEU A 77 0.77 1.91 6.46
CA LEU A 77 1.39 2.37 5.22
C LEU A 77 0.88 3.77 4.84
N ILE A 78 -0.44 3.99 4.90
CA ILE A 78 -1.06 5.30 4.64
C ILE A 78 -0.49 6.35 5.59
N GLU A 79 -0.43 6.06 6.89
CA GLU A 79 0.04 7.00 7.91
C GLU A 79 1.51 7.39 7.69
N ASP A 80 2.36 6.41 7.39
CA ASP A 80 3.77 6.66 7.07
C ASP A 80 3.91 7.53 5.81
N LEU A 81 3.23 7.18 4.73
CA LEU A 81 3.34 7.89 3.46
C LEU A 81 2.77 9.31 3.52
N ARG A 82 1.61 9.52 4.17
CA ARG A 82 1.06 10.88 4.31
C ARG A 82 1.95 11.81 5.14
N SER A 83 2.66 11.27 6.13
CA SER A 83 3.65 12.03 6.92
C SER A 83 4.85 12.47 6.08
N GLN A 84 5.12 11.75 5.01
CA GLN A 84 6.17 12.03 4.02
C GLN A 84 5.67 12.90 2.86
N GLY A 85 4.45 13.45 2.94
CA GLY A 85 3.89 14.34 1.92
C GLY A 85 3.38 13.62 0.67
N TRP A 86 2.99 12.35 0.77
CA TRP A 86 2.33 11.65 -0.33
C TRP A 86 0.86 12.05 -0.44
N GLN A 87 0.35 12.08 -1.65
CA GLN A 87 -1.08 12.13 -1.93
C GLN A 87 -1.66 10.72 -1.76
N ILE A 88 -2.70 10.57 -0.96
CA ILE A 88 -3.32 9.27 -0.70
C ILE A 88 -4.70 9.21 -1.33
N VAL A 89 -4.92 8.17 -2.13
CA VAL A 89 -6.17 7.90 -2.86
C VAL A 89 -6.60 6.47 -2.58
N ILE A 90 -7.84 6.27 -2.14
CA ILE A 90 -8.33 4.98 -1.64
C ILE A 90 -9.65 4.59 -2.30
N CYS A 91 -9.74 3.37 -2.82
CA CYS A 91 -10.98 2.67 -3.10
C CYS A 91 -11.23 1.66 -1.98
N ASP A 92 -12.21 1.94 -1.11
CA ASP A 92 -12.60 1.10 0.03
C ASP A 92 -13.74 0.15 -0.36
N GLY A 93 -13.40 -1.04 -0.80
CA GLY A 93 -14.39 -2.07 -1.20
C GLY A 93 -15.12 -2.74 -0.03
N LYS A 94 -14.71 -2.44 1.22
CA LYS A 94 -15.37 -2.93 2.43
C LYS A 94 -16.27 -1.87 3.08
N GLN A 95 -16.09 -0.60 2.72
CA GLN A 95 -16.88 0.55 3.13
C GLN A 95 -16.80 0.91 4.62
N THR A 96 -15.80 0.43 5.34
CA THR A 96 -15.69 0.61 6.80
C THR A 96 -14.29 0.92 7.30
N ASP A 97 -13.25 0.39 6.67
CA ASP A 97 -11.92 0.35 7.26
C ASP A 97 -11.19 1.71 7.22
N TYR A 98 -11.60 2.63 6.33
CA TYR A 98 -10.92 3.92 6.12
C TYR A 98 -11.73 5.14 6.53
N THR A 99 -12.88 4.97 7.18
CA THR A 99 -13.77 6.07 7.61
C THR A 99 -13.05 7.10 8.49
N ALA A 100 -12.18 6.65 9.39
CA ALA A 100 -11.39 7.54 10.26
C ALA A 100 -10.41 8.45 9.49
N LEU A 101 -10.16 8.17 8.20
CA LEU A 101 -9.24 8.94 7.36
C LEU A 101 -9.91 10.08 6.57
N ILE A 102 -11.23 10.20 6.58
CA ILE A 102 -11.96 11.16 5.77
C ILE A 102 -11.49 12.62 5.99
N ASN A 103 -11.13 12.97 7.22
CA ASN A 103 -10.70 14.33 7.56
C ASN A 103 -9.18 14.48 7.76
N VAL A 104 -8.42 13.47 7.39
CA VAL A 104 -6.98 13.44 7.64
C VAL A 104 -6.21 14.16 6.52
N PRO A 105 -5.23 15.03 6.83
CA PRO A 105 -4.41 15.71 5.83
C PRO A 105 -3.74 14.75 4.84
N ASN A 106 -3.67 15.15 3.57
CA ASN A 106 -3.04 14.45 2.46
C ASN A 106 -3.76 13.17 2.00
N VAL A 107 -4.84 12.76 2.65
CA VAL A 107 -5.81 11.81 2.09
C VAL A 107 -6.77 12.62 1.21
N ILE A 108 -6.56 12.55 -0.11
CA ILE A 108 -7.26 13.44 -1.06
C ILE A 108 -8.53 12.83 -1.62
N ALA A 109 -8.64 11.49 -1.60
CA ALA A 109 -9.83 10.79 -2.07
C ALA A 109 -10.03 9.46 -1.33
N ILE A 110 -11.27 9.20 -0.87
CA ILE A 110 -11.74 7.90 -0.40
C ILE A 110 -13.08 7.62 -1.05
N GLY A 111 -13.19 6.59 -1.85
CA GLY A 111 -14.44 6.12 -2.44
C GLY A 111 -14.90 4.83 -1.79
N SER A 112 -16.13 4.79 -1.34
CA SER A 112 -16.78 3.59 -0.78
C SER A 112 -18.00 3.13 -1.60
N LYS A 113 -18.28 3.79 -2.72
CA LYS A 113 -19.34 3.42 -3.66
C LYS A 113 -18.76 3.08 -5.03
N ILE A 114 -19.50 2.32 -5.84
CA ILE A 114 -19.04 1.85 -7.16
C ILE A 114 -18.66 3.03 -8.06
N GLU A 115 -19.50 4.07 -8.08
CA GLU A 115 -19.29 5.26 -8.88
C GLU A 115 -18.00 5.99 -8.50
N ASP A 116 -17.70 6.04 -7.20
CA ASP A 116 -16.47 6.65 -6.69
C ASP A 116 -15.24 5.84 -7.10
N TRP A 117 -15.30 4.50 -7.01
CA TRP A 117 -14.16 3.65 -7.41
C TRP A 117 -13.81 3.84 -8.87
N VAL A 118 -14.82 3.91 -9.76
CA VAL A 118 -14.60 4.16 -11.18
C VAL A 118 -13.99 5.54 -11.41
N ARG A 119 -14.56 6.59 -10.79
CA ARG A 119 -14.07 7.97 -10.90
C ARG A 119 -12.64 8.12 -10.37
N ILE A 120 -12.35 7.53 -9.20
CA ILE A 120 -11.03 7.55 -8.60
C ILE A 120 -10.02 6.87 -9.53
N THR A 121 -10.37 5.73 -10.10
CA THR A 121 -9.47 5.00 -11.01
C THR A 121 -9.18 5.82 -12.26
N GLN A 122 -10.20 6.46 -12.84
CA GLN A 122 -10.05 7.39 -13.97
C GLN A 122 -9.20 8.61 -13.59
N PHE A 123 -9.47 9.22 -12.44
CA PHE A 123 -8.67 10.33 -11.93
C PHE A 123 -7.18 9.98 -11.80
N VAL A 124 -6.84 8.80 -11.28
CA VAL A 124 -5.43 8.36 -11.16
C VAL A 124 -4.78 8.22 -12.54
N GLU A 125 -5.49 7.69 -13.53
CA GLU A 125 -5.00 7.60 -14.92
C GLU A 125 -4.80 9.00 -15.54
N GLU A 126 -5.73 9.92 -15.31
CA GLU A 126 -5.62 11.32 -15.75
C GLU A 126 -4.41 12.02 -15.09
N GLN A 127 -4.20 11.82 -13.79
CA GLN A 127 -3.02 12.34 -13.09
C GLN A 127 -1.72 11.77 -13.66
N MET A 128 -1.69 10.49 -13.97
CA MET A 128 -0.54 9.87 -14.62
C MET A 128 -0.25 10.55 -15.98
N THR A 129 -1.27 10.73 -16.79
CA THR A 129 -1.16 11.37 -18.11
C THR A 129 -0.71 12.82 -18.01
N ALA A 130 -1.30 13.60 -17.10
CA ALA A 130 -0.93 14.99 -16.86
C ALA A 130 0.55 15.12 -16.44
N ARG A 131 1.03 14.24 -15.57
CA ARG A 131 2.44 14.21 -15.14
C ARG A 131 3.40 13.89 -16.29
N TYR A 132 3.01 13.02 -17.23
CA TYR A 132 3.79 12.75 -18.44
C TYR A 132 3.86 13.98 -19.37
N VAL A 133 2.75 14.70 -19.55
CA VAL A 133 2.72 15.94 -20.33
C VAL A 133 3.71 16.97 -19.73
N LEU A 134 3.63 17.19 -18.42
CA LEU A 134 4.55 18.08 -17.71
C LEU A 134 6.02 17.67 -17.85
N SER A 135 6.31 16.36 -17.76
CA SER A 135 7.66 15.83 -17.99
C SER A 135 8.16 16.12 -19.40
N GLY A 136 7.30 15.94 -20.42
CA GLY A 136 7.61 16.26 -21.81
C GLY A 136 7.84 17.75 -22.05
N GLU A 137 7.05 18.62 -21.43
CA GLU A 137 7.26 20.08 -21.49
C GLU A 137 8.57 20.52 -20.87
N ARG A 138 8.95 19.93 -19.73
CA ARG A 138 10.24 20.17 -19.10
C ARG A 138 11.39 19.78 -20.01
N ALA A 139 11.31 18.59 -20.62
CA ALA A 139 12.33 18.13 -21.57
C ALA A 139 12.48 19.08 -22.77
N ARG A 140 11.38 19.58 -23.33
CA ARG A 140 11.41 20.59 -24.43
C ARG A 140 12.07 21.89 -24.03
N LYS A 141 12.05 22.26 -22.74
CA LYS A 141 12.72 23.44 -22.18
C LYS A 141 14.16 23.15 -21.74
N GLY A 142 14.73 22.00 -22.08
CA GLY A 142 16.08 21.60 -21.66
C GLY A 142 16.22 21.29 -20.16
N LEU A 143 15.10 21.15 -19.44
CA LEU A 143 15.08 20.79 -18.03
C LEU A 143 15.03 19.27 -17.87
N SER A 144 15.52 18.76 -16.74
CA SER A 144 15.41 17.34 -16.45
C SER A 144 13.96 16.86 -16.54
N PRO A 145 13.65 15.80 -17.31
CA PRO A 145 12.33 15.20 -17.37
C PRO A 145 12.01 14.34 -16.13
N LYS A 146 12.96 14.23 -15.19
CA LYS A 146 12.75 13.44 -13.98
C LYS A 146 11.53 13.92 -13.22
N PHE A 147 10.81 12.97 -12.68
CA PHE A 147 9.65 13.18 -11.83
C PHE A 147 9.94 14.18 -10.70
N ASN A 148 9.14 15.23 -10.61
CA ASN A 148 9.26 16.33 -9.66
C ASN A 148 7.91 16.74 -9.04
N GLN A 149 6.93 15.85 -9.08
CA GLN A 149 5.64 16.04 -8.44
C GLN A 149 5.61 15.25 -7.12
N PRO A 150 4.79 15.64 -6.14
CA PRO A 150 4.57 14.82 -4.95
C PRO A 150 4.10 13.41 -5.32
N PRO A 151 4.64 12.37 -4.67
CA PRO A 151 4.25 11.00 -4.98
C PRO A 151 2.81 10.72 -4.58
N MET A 152 2.20 9.71 -5.21
CA MET A 152 0.82 9.33 -4.95
C MET A 152 0.73 7.83 -4.62
N LEU A 153 0.02 7.49 -3.57
CA LEU A 153 -0.46 6.14 -3.30
C LEU A 153 -1.88 6.00 -3.83
N PHE A 154 -2.12 4.98 -4.65
CA PHE A 154 -3.43 4.50 -5.06
C PHE A 154 -3.68 3.14 -4.42
N LEU A 155 -4.52 3.09 -3.41
CA LEU A 155 -4.89 1.88 -2.69
C LEU A 155 -6.26 1.39 -3.14
N LEU A 156 -6.35 0.11 -3.55
CA LEU A 156 -7.61 -0.61 -3.77
C LEU A 156 -7.72 -1.68 -2.69
N ASP A 157 -8.56 -1.48 -1.69
CA ASP A 157 -8.80 -2.50 -0.66
C ASP A 157 -10.05 -3.30 -0.97
N GLU A 158 -10.02 -4.57 -0.61
CA GLU A 158 -11.02 -5.59 -0.93
C GLU A 158 -11.32 -5.67 -2.44
N PHE A 159 -10.25 -5.73 -3.22
CA PHE A 159 -10.28 -5.66 -4.69
C PHE A 159 -11.23 -6.66 -5.34
N GLY A 160 -11.35 -7.86 -4.78
CA GLY A 160 -12.31 -8.86 -5.25
C GLY A 160 -13.76 -8.39 -5.17
N SER A 161 -14.12 -7.64 -4.11
CA SER A 161 -15.45 -7.04 -3.96
C SER A 161 -15.67 -5.91 -4.97
N ILE A 162 -14.71 -4.99 -5.09
CA ILE A 162 -14.75 -3.91 -6.07
C ILE A 162 -15.05 -4.46 -7.48
N ARG A 163 -14.30 -5.46 -7.93
CA ARG A 163 -14.51 -6.04 -9.27
C ARG A 163 -15.87 -6.73 -9.43
N ARG A 164 -16.35 -7.45 -8.40
CA ARG A 164 -17.67 -8.09 -8.44
C ARG A 164 -18.78 -7.05 -8.60
N GLU A 165 -18.70 -5.96 -7.84
CA GLU A 165 -19.71 -4.90 -7.88
C GLU A 165 -19.65 -4.10 -9.20
N VAL A 166 -18.46 -3.75 -9.69
CA VAL A 166 -18.29 -3.12 -11.00
C VAL A 166 -18.88 -4.00 -12.12
N LYS A 167 -18.61 -5.32 -12.08
CA LYS A 167 -19.20 -6.26 -13.05
C LYS A 167 -20.72 -6.33 -12.92
N SER A 168 -21.25 -6.36 -11.71
CA SER A 168 -22.69 -6.41 -11.46
C SER A 168 -23.41 -5.16 -11.98
N ARG A 169 -22.81 -3.98 -11.81
CA ARG A 169 -23.41 -2.69 -12.18
C ARG A 169 -23.26 -2.36 -13.67
N PHE A 170 -22.08 -2.60 -14.24
CA PHE A 170 -21.71 -2.15 -15.60
C PHE A 170 -21.50 -3.32 -16.59
N GLY A 171 -21.76 -4.56 -16.16
CA GLY A 171 -21.55 -5.73 -16.99
C GLY A 171 -20.08 -6.06 -17.27
N LYS A 172 -19.86 -7.03 -18.17
CA LYS A 172 -18.51 -7.46 -18.54
C LYS A 172 -17.70 -6.34 -19.20
N ALA A 173 -18.31 -5.60 -20.11
CA ALA A 173 -17.62 -4.52 -20.82
C ALA A 173 -17.13 -3.42 -19.87
N GLY A 174 -17.93 -3.03 -18.87
CA GLY A 174 -17.53 -2.07 -17.86
C GLY A 174 -16.39 -2.59 -16.97
N LEU A 175 -16.43 -3.87 -16.59
CA LEU A 175 -15.32 -4.49 -15.86
C LEU A 175 -14.04 -4.54 -16.72
N ASP A 176 -14.13 -4.93 -18.00
CA ASP A 176 -12.97 -5.00 -18.89
C ASP A 176 -12.34 -3.60 -19.05
N GLN A 177 -13.15 -2.54 -19.12
CA GLN A 177 -12.67 -1.16 -19.16
C GLN A 177 -11.98 -0.75 -17.86
N PHE A 178 -12.57 -1.06 -16.71
CA PHE A 178 -11.98 -0.82 -15.40
C PHE A 178 -10.63 -1.52 -15.24
N ASP A 179 -10.57 -2.81 -15.57
CA ASP A 179 -9.34 -3.60 -15.52
C ASP A 179 -8.26 -3.06 -16.48
N ASN A 180 -8.64 -2.58 -17.68
CA ASN A 180 -7.70 -2.00 -18.63
C ASN A 180 -7.06 -0.70 -18.10
N ILE A 181 -7.81 0.15 -17.39
CA ILE A 181 -7.25 1.33 -16.73
C ILE A 181 -6.24 0.90 -15.66
N LEU A 182 -6.56 -0.08 -14.82
CA LEU A 182 -5.65 -0.58 -13.80
C LEU A 182 -4.36 -1.17 -14.39
N LYS A 183 -4.47 -1.93 -15.49
CA LYS A 183 -3.30 -2.45 -16.23
C LYS A 183 -2.42 -1.32 -16.76
N ASN A 184 -3.04 -0.29 -17.34
CA ASN A 184 -2.33 0.88 -17.85
C ASN A 184 -1.57 1.62 -16.74
N ILE A 185 -2.22 1.83 -15.57
CA ILE A 185 -1.59 2.40 -14.39
C ILE A 185 -0.42 1.50 -13.93
N ALA A 186 -0.63 0.20 -13.75
CA ALA A 186 0.40 -0.73 -13.31
C ALA A 186 1.63 -0.76 -14.24
N ALA A 187 1.40 -0.65 -15.55
CA ALA A 187 2.48 -0.69 -16.52
C ALA A 187 3.28 0.62 -16.61
N LYS A 188 2.66 1.78 -16.34
CA LYS A 188 3.26 3.08 -16.67
C LYS A 188 3.46 4.02 -15.49
N ALA A 189 2.65 3.94 -14.43
CA ALA A 189 2.55 4.98 -13.40
C ALA A 189 3.82 5.18 -12.56
N ARG A 190 4.76 4.22 -12.53
CA ARG A 190 6.05 4.33 -11.85
C ARG A 190 6.79 5.62 -12.24
N ALA A 191 6.91 5.91 -13.54
CA ALA A 191 7.64 7.09 -14.02
C ALA A 191 6.90 8.41 -13.70
N ALA A 192 5.61 8.35 -13.40
CA ALA A 192 4.81 9.46 -12.92
C ALA A 192 4.79 9.58 -11.38
N GLY A 193 5.53 8.73 -10.65
CA GLY A 193 5.56 8.70 -9.18
C GLY A 193 4.22 8.32 -8.55
N ILE A 194 3.44 7.50 -9.24
CA ILE A 194 2.17 6.95 -8.74
C ILE A 194 2.37 5.47 -8.46
N HIS A 195 1.98 5.05 -7.28
CA HIS A 195 2.21 3.72 -6.75
C HIS A 195 0.88 3.08 -6.39
N MET A 196 0.59 1.93 -6.98
CA MET A 196 -0.65 1.20 -6.74
C MET A 196 -0.41 0.06 -5.77
N VAL A 197 -1.25 -0.04 -4.75
CA VAL A 197 -1.30 -1.18 -3.84
C VAL A 197 -2.69 -1.78 -3.91
N ILE A 198 -2.75 -3.06 -4.23
CA ILE A 198 -3.99 -3.84 -4.26
C ILE A 198 -4.01 -4.73 -3.02
N ALA A 199 -5.06 -4.60 -2.21
CA ALA A 199 -5.28 -5.44 -1.06
C ALA A 199 -6.52 -6.33 -1.29
N THR A 200 -6.42 -7.61 -0.92
CA THR A 200 -7.49 -8.59 -1.12
C THR A 200 -7.41 -9.71 -0.10
N GLN A 201 -8.52 -10.39 0.17
CA GLN A 201 -8.50 -11.59 1.01
C GLN A 201 -8.08 -12.82 0.21
N ASP A 202 -8.53 -12.93 -1.03
CA ASP A 202 -8.31 -14.10 -1.88
C ASP A 202 -7.72 -13.72 -3.24
N ILE A 203 -6.85 -14.59 -3.75
CA ILE A 203 -6.38 -14.56 -5.14
C ILE A 203 -6.98 -15.75 -5.87
N PHE A 204 -7.99 -15.48 -6.66
CA PHE A 204 -8.43 -16.44 -7.67
C PHE A 204 -7.91 -15.96 -9.04
N SER A 205 -7.54 -16.89 -9.90
CA SER A 205 -7.15 -16.61 -11.30
C SER A 205 -8.21 -15.80 -12.06
N SER A 206 -9.48 -15.91 -11.66
CA SER A 206 -10.60 -15.11 -12.17
C SER A 206 -10.61 -13.67 -11.64
N THR A 207 -9.89 -13.37 -10.57
CA THR A 207 -9.86 -12.05 -9.92
C THR A 207 -8.65 -11.22 -10.38
N PHE A 208 -7.56 -11.89 -10.77
CA PHE A 208 -6.35 -11.23 -11.23
C PHE A 208 -6.01 -11.63 -12.65
N ASP A 209 -6.04 -10.63 -13.53
CA ASP A 209 -5.48 -10.76 -14.86
C ASP A 209 -3.95 -10.93 -14.78
N GLY A 210 -3.39 -11.78 -15.65
CA GLY A 210 -1.96 -12.07 -15.69
C GLY A 210 -1.11 -10.83 -15.94
N ASP A 211 -1.58 -9.92 -16.78
CA ASP A 211 -0.85 -8.69 -17.13
C ASP A 211 -0.81 -7.70 -15.93
N LEU A 212 -1.92 -7.55 -15.21
CA LEU A 212 -1.95 -6.75 -13.99
C LEU A 212 -0.96 -7.31 -12.96
N ARG A 213 -1.01 -8.63 -12.75
CA ARG A 213 -0.15 -9.31 -11.78
C ARG A 213 1.33 -9.20 -12.12
N ALA A 214 1.70 -9.30 -13.40
CA ALA A 214 3.09 -9.21 -13.85
C ALA A 214 3.75 -7.86 -13.50
N ASN A 215 2.95 -6.81 -13.32
CA ASN A 215 3.42 -5.48 -12.95
C ASN A 215 3.45 -5.22 -11.43
N LEU A 216 2.96 -6.16 -10.60
CA LEU A 216 3.05 -6.05 -9.14
C LEU A 216 4.44 -6.54 -8.70
N SER A 217 5.27 -5.63 -8.25
CA SER A 217 6.70 -5.83 -8.02
C SER A 217 7.05 -6.25 -6.59
N PHE A 218 6.11 -6.12 -5.64
CA PHE A 218 6.19 -6.75 -4.34
C PHE A 218 4.88 -7.45 -3.98
N ILE A 219 4.97 -8.53 -3.24
CA ILE A 219 3.81 -9.32 -2.80
C ILE A 219 3.96 -9.60 -1.31
N ILE A 220 2.93 -9.27 -0.54
CA ILE A 220 2.85 -9.53 0.89
C ILE A 220 1.67 -10.46 1.15
N SER A 221 1.91 -11.56 1.88
CA SER A 221 0.86 -12.41 2.43
C SER A 221 0.92 -12.36 3.95
N LEU A 222 -0.14 -11.88 4.60
CA LEU A 222 -0.23 -11.72 6.05
C LEU A 222 -1.09 -12.80 6.70
N GLY A 223 -0.63 -13.30 7.85
CA GLY A 223 -1.28 -14.37 8.59
C GLY A 223 -1.18 -15.73 7.90
N MET A 224 -1.91 -16.69 8.44
CA MET A 224 -2.02 -18.02 7.83
C MET A 224 -2.71 -17.92 6.47
N ALA A 225 -2.11 -18.50 5.45
CA ALA A 225 -2.65 -18.53 4.10
C ALA A 225 -2.68 -19.95 3.56
N GLU A 226 -3.70 -20.26 2.78
CA GLU A 226 -3.80 -21.56 2.09
C GLU A 226 -2.63 -21.74 1.12
N GLN A 227 -2.17 -22.99 1.00
CA GLN A 227 -1.05 -23.35 0.11
C GLN A 227 -1.34 -23.02 -1.36
N ARG A 228 -2.62 -23.04 -1.77
CA ARG A 228 -3.07 -22.65 -3.10
C ARG A 228 -2.91 -21.13 -3.30
N THR A 229 -3.37 -20.32 -2.34
CA THR A 229 -3.23 -18.86 -2.36
C THR A 229 -1.75 -18.46 -2.51
N LEU A 230 -0.86 -19.09 -1.73
CA LEU A 230 0.58 -18.85 -1.85
C LEU A 230 1.13 -19.29 -3.23
N ALA A 231 0.66 -20.41 -3.76
CA ALA A 231 1.08 -20.87 -5.08
C ALA A 231 0.62 -19.94 -6.21
N ASP A 232 -0.55 -19.34 -6.06
CA ASP A 232 -1.11 -18.41 -7.03
C ASP A 232 -0.56 -16.99 -6.88
N ALA A 233 -0.16 -16.57 -5.68
CA ALA A 233 0.37 -15.24 -5.40
C ALA A 233 1.84 -15.06 -5.78
N PHE A 234 2.68 -15.97 -5.36
CA PHE A 234 4.14 -15.83 -5.46
C PHE A 234 4.67 -16.30 -6.82
N SER A 235 5.76 -15.68 -7.27
CA SER A 235 6.39 -16.01 -8.54
C SER A 235 6.93 -17.44 -8.57
N ASN A 236 7.17 -18.00 -9.75
CA ASN A 236 7.69 -19.35 -9.89
C ASN A 236 9.03 -19.55 -9.16
N GLU A 237 9.88 -18.53 -9.12
CA GLU A 237 11.21 -18.56 -8.47
C GLU A 237 11.09 -18.70 -6.94
N THR A 238 10.10 -18.08 -6.33
CA THR A 238 9.98 -17.94 -4.86
C THR A 238 8.89 -18.81 -4.26
N ARG A 239 7.97 -19.30 -5.09
CA ARG A 239 6.77 -20.08 -4.68
C ARG A 239 7.05 -21.21 -3.71
N ALA A 240 8.07 -22.03 -4.01
CA ALA A 240 8.42 -23.18 -3.17
C ALA A 240 8.87 -22.72 -1.76
N LYS A 241 9.65 -21.65 -1.69
CA LYS A 241 10.12 -21.08 -0.42
C LYS A 241 8.99 -20.39 0.33
N ALA A 242 8.12 -19.63 -0.36
CA ALA A 242 6.93 -19.01 0.23
C ALA A 242 5.99 -20.04 0.85
N ARG A 243 5.68 -21.12 0.14
CA ARG A 243 4.85 -22.21 0.66
C ARG A 243 5.46 -22.89 1.90
N ARG A 244 6.77 -23.09 1.94
CA ARG A 244 7.47 -23.65 3.10
C ARG A 244 7.40 -22.72 4.30
N ILE A 245 7.59 -21.40 4.11
CA ILE A 245 7.43 -20.42 5.18
C ILE A 245 5.99 -20.39 5.66
N GLY A 246 5.01 -20.41 4.75
CA GLY A 246 3.59 -20.38 5.08
C GLY A 246 3.12 -21.55 5.96
N GLN A 247 3.81 -22.70 5.92
CA GLN A 247 3.52 -23.83 6.80
C GLN A 247 3.86 -23.56 8.28
N SER A 248 4.73 -22.59 8.56
CA SER A 248 5.13 -22.24 9.93
C SER A 248 4.29 -21.13 10.54
N ILE A 249 3.46 -20.43 9.76
CA ILE A 249 2.61 -19.34 10.23
C ILE A 249 1.27 -19.92 10.69
N GLN A 250 0.90 -19.64 11.94
CA GLN A 250 -0.33 -20.11 12.57
C GLN A 250 -1.41 -19.02 12.56
N GLU A 251 -2.66 -19.38 12.89
CA GLU A 251 -3.78 -18.44 12.92
C GLU A 251 -3.62 -17.32 13.95
N GLU A 252 -2.94 -17.60 15.07
CA GLU A 252 -2.63 -16.64 16.12
C GLU A 252 -1.48 -15.68 15.79
N ASP A 253 -0.69 -15.97 14.75
CA ASP A 253 0.46 -15.16 14.29
C ASP A 253 0.00 -13.93 13.49
N LYS A 254 -0.81 -13.06 14.10
CA LYS A 254 -1.33 -11.86 13.43
C LYS A 254 -0.22 -10.88 13.05
N GLY A 255 -0.30 -10.36 11.84
CA GLY A 255 0.71 -9.44 11.30
C GLY A 255 2.04 -10.12 10.92
N ARG A 256 2.17 -11.42 11.15
CA ARG A 256 3.26 -12.22 10.60
C ARG A 256 2.94 -12.60 9.17
N GLY A 257 3.93 -12.64 8.31
CA GLY A 257 3.68 -12.88 6.92
C GLY A 257 4.90 -13.22 6.10
N ILE A 258 4.68 -13.28 4.82
CA ILE A 258 5.66 -13.56 3.78
C ILE A 258 5.71 -12.39 2.83
N ILE A 259 6.89 -11.91 2.49
CA ILE A 259 7.08 -10.87 1.50
C ILE A 259 7.98 -11.36 0.37
N GLU A 260 7.57 -11.11 -0.87
CA GLU A 260 8.39 -11.19 -2.08
C GLU A 260 8.72 -9.77 -2.54
N ILE A 261 9.99 -9.52 -2.82
CA ILE A 261 10.45 -8.24 -3.37
C ILE A 261 11.40 -8.53 -4.52
N GLY A 262 11.28 -7.76 -5.61
CA GLY A 262 12.26 -7.74 -6.69
C GLY A 262 13.57 -7.09 -6.24
N THR A 263 14.69 -7.72 -6.56
CA THR A 263 16.05 -7.23 -6.36
C THR A 263 16.79 -7.15 -7.69
N ASP A 264 17.98 -6.58 -7.68
CA ASP A 264 18.81 -6.51 -8.89
C ASP A 264 19.28 -7.93 -9.35
N GLU A 265 19.23 -8.93 -8.45
CA GLU A 265 19.63 -10.33 -8.70
C GLU A 265 18.44 -11.26 -8.97
N GLY A 266 17.22 -10.75 -9.03
CA GLY A 266 16.00 -11.52 -9.17
C GLY A 266 15.00 -11.23 -8.04
N LYS A 267 14.14 -12.21 -7.73
CA LYS A 267 13.15 -12.07 -6.65
C LYS A 267 13.57 -12.80 -5.38
N THR A 268 13.40 -12.15 -4.25
CA THR A 268 13.67 -12.76 -2.94
C THR A 268 12.38 -12.89 -2.15
N VAL A 269 12.32 -13.88 -1.26
CA VAL A 269 11.21 -14.07 -0.33
C VAL A 269 11.71 -14.25 1.10
N ALA A 270 11.07 -13.56 2.03
CA ALA A 270 11.38 -13.60 3.45
C ALA A 270 10.11 -13.72 4.30
N GLU A 271 10.26 -14.37 5.46
CA GLU A 271 9.29 -14.31 6.55
C GLU A 271 9.54 -13.05 7.37
N PHE A 272 8.48 -12.35 7.78
CA PHE A 272 8.60 -11.12 8.54
C PHE A 272 7.42 -10.91 9.49
N GLN A 273 7.63 -10.06 10.49
CA GLN A 273 6.58 -9.48 11.30
C GLN A 273 6.35 -8.04 10.85
N THR A 274 5.11 -7.71 10.42
CA THR A 274 4.79 -6.33 10.10
C THR A 274 4.62 -5.49 11.35
N TYR A 275 4.74 -4.17 11.20
CA TYR A 275 4.45 -3.25 12.28
C TYR A 275 2.98 -3.26 12.63
N PHE A 276 2.70 -3.22 13.93
CA PHE A 276 1.41 -2.77 14.45
C PHE A 276 1.43 -1.25 14.41
N ALA A 277 0.95 -0.72 13.28
CA ALA A 277 1.25 0.64 12.89
C ALA A 277 0.36 1.68 13.56
N TYR A 278 0.83 2.90 13.53
CA TYR A 278 0.07 4.08 13.94
C TYR A 278 -1.03 4.37 12.91
N SER A 279 -2.25 4.67 13.36
CA SER A 279 -3.32 5.08 12.46
C SER A 279 -4.44 5.84 13.20
N PRO A 280 -5.11 6.80 12.55
CA PRO A 280 -6.37 7.37 13.03
C PRO A 280 -7.41 6.28 13.31
N GLY A 281 -8.17 6.42 14.39
CA GLY A 281 -9.13 5.41 14.85
C GLY A 281 -8.54 4.39 15.84
N ALA A 282 -7.23 4.37 16.05
CA ALA A 282 -6.60 3.47 17.04
C ALA A 282 -7.01 3.80 18.48
N GLU A 283 -7.48 5.01 18.74
CA GLU A 283 -8.10 5.43 20.01
C GLU A 283 -9.35 4.61 20.37
N MET A 284 -10.01 4.04 19.36
CA MET A 284 -11.18 3.17 19.54
C MET A 284 -10.80 1.71 19.76
N ALA A 285 -9.51 1.36 19.64
CA ALA A 285 -9.05 0.00 19.81
C ALA A 285 -9.25 -0.47 21.26
N THR A 286 -9.58 -1.74 21.41
CA THR A 286 -9.65 -2.38 22.74
C THR A 286 -8.28 -2.74 23.31
N PHE A 287 -7.24 -2.64 22.49
CA PHE A 287 -5.87 -3.00 22.80
C PHE A 287 -5.08 -1.77 23.27
N GLU A 288 -4.80 -1.69 24.58
CA GLU A 288 -4.16 -0.51 25.22
C GLU A 288 -2.80 -0.10 24.62
N PRO A 289 -1.86 -1.00 24.31
CA PRO A 289 -0.62 -0.59 23.65
C PRO A 289 -0.85 0.18 22.34
N ALA A 290 -1.87 -0.18 21.53
CA ALA A 290 -2.19 0.54 20.30
C ALA A 290 -2.65 1.98 20.58
N LYS A 291 -3.50 2.19 21.59
CA LYS A 291 -3.96 3.53 22.00
C LYS A 291 -2.80 4.39 22.48
N THR A 292 -1.96 3.84 23.36
CA THR A 292 -0.82 4.54 23.93
C THR A 292 0.18 4.95 22.85
N GLU A 293 0.55 4.03 21.97
CA GLU A 293 1.52 4.31 20.91
C GLU A 293 0.92 5.25 19.84
N TRP A 294 -0.36 5.13 19.53
CA TRP A 294 -1.06 6.09 18.67
C TRP A 294 -1.05 7.49 19.29
N GLY A 295 -1.35 7.62 20.59
CA GLY A 295 -1.33 8.90 21.27
C GLY A 295 0.03 9.60 21.19
N ARG A 296 1.11 8.86 21.43
CA ARG A 296 2.49 9.37 21.28
C ARG A 296 2.81 9.81 19.86
N TYR A 297 2.44 9.00 18.86
CA TYR A 297 2.66 9.30 17.48
C TYR A 297 1.82 10.51 17.03
N LYS A 298 0.56 10.56 17.45
CA LYS A 298 -0.35 11.65 17.13
C LYS A 298 0.23 13.00 17.56
N GLU A 299 0.65 13.13 18.78
CA GLU A 299 1.27 14.35 19.33
C GLU A 299 2.61 14.66 18.63
N ALA A 300 3.45 13.66 18.42
CA ALA A 300 4.77 13.85 17.86
C ALA A 300 4.76 14.15 16.36
N VAL A 301 3.82 13.58 15.58
CA VAL A 301 3.82 13.56 14.12
C VAL A 301 2.47 13.92 13.53
N SER A 302 1.41 13.16 13.81
CA SER A 302 0.15 13.22 13.06
C SER A 302 -0.51 14.60 13.10
N ASP A 303 -0.55 15.24 14.29
CA ASP A 303 -1.12 16.58 14.48
C ASP A 303 -0.26 17.71 13.82
N LYS A 304 0.96 17.39 13.42
CA LYS A 304 1.88 18.34 12.75
C LYS A 304 1.88 18.19 11.24
N ILE A 305 1.18 17.20 10.68
CA ILE A 305 1.10 17.01 9.23
C ILE A 305 0.23 18.11 8.64
N PRO A 306 0.78 18.98 7.76
CA PRO A 306 -0.01 20.03 7.14
C PRO A 306 -0.91 19.47 6.05
N LEU A 307 -2.00 20.17 5.77
CA LEU A 307 -2.82 19.93 4.57
C LEU A 307 -2.09 20.50 3.36
N LEU A 308 -1.36 19.65 2.64
CA LEU A 308 -0.63 20.07 1.42
C LEU A 308 -1.52 20.03 0.17
N TYR A 309 -2.51 19.13 0.14
CA TYR A 309 -3.33 18.90 -1.04
C TYR A 309 -4.81 19.05 -0.69
N PRO A 310 -5.59 19.75 -1.55
CA PRO A 310 -7.02 19.86 -1.37
C PRO A 310 -7.68 18.50 -1.53
N ARG A 311 -8.80 18.32 -0.82
CA ARG A 311 -9.63 17.13 -0.98
C ARG A 311 -10.41 17.22 -2.29
N MET A 312 -10.72 16.05 -2.83
CA MET A 312 -11.58 15.95 -4.00
C MET A 312 -13.07 16.11 -3.59
N TRP A 313 -13.89 16.75 -4.43
CA TRP A 313 -15.29 17.07 -4.13
C TRP A 313 -16.18 15.86 -3.81
N TYR A 314 -15.89 14.68 -4.38
CA TYR A 314 -16.65 13.45 -4.14
C TYR A 314 -16.33 12.77 -2.80
N LEU A 315 -15.51 13.39 -1.96
CA LEU A 315 -15.26 12.98 -0.57
C LEU A 315 -16.07 13.78 0.42
N GLU A 316 -16.77 14.82 -0.02
CA GLU A 316 -17.66 15.54 0.87
C GLU A 316 -18.78 14.58 1.30
N PRO A 317 -19.02 14.39 2.60
CA PRO A 317 -20.20 13.65 3.05
C PRO A 317 -21.43 14.30 2.44
N GLU A 318 -22.37 13.50 1.94
CA GLU A 318 -23.69 14.04 1.58
C GLU A 318 -24.21 14.81 2.80
N PRO A 319 -24.67 16.05 2.64
CA PRO A 319 -25.27 16.76 3.75
C PRO A 319 -26.37 15.89 4.34
N ASP A 320 -26.36 15.73 5.66
CA ASP A 320 -27.37 14.98 6.39
C ASP A 320 -28.75 15.50 5.92
N ILE A 321 -29.53 14.62 5.27
CA ILE A 321 -30.90 14.88 4.84
C ILE A 321 -31.83 14.77 6.04
#